data_3636ac0ed3156dbfece94e92edb37ea7
#
_entry.id   3636ac0ed3156dbfece94e92edb37ea7
#
_cell.length_a   1.000
_cell.length_b   1.000
_cell.length_c   1.000
_cell.angle_alpha   90.00
_cell.angle_beta   90.00
_cell.angle_gamma   90.00
#
_symmetry.space_group_name_H-M   'P 1'
#
loop_
_entity.id
_entity.type
_entity.pdbx_description
1 polymer ?
#
loop_
_entity_poly.entity_id
_entity_poly.type
_entity_poly.pdbx_seq_one_letter_code
_entity_poly.pdbx_strand_id
1 'polypeptide(L)'
;MSDVYETCPAFENDKFLLRFSQLDDAEDLVSVYSDKNALPFFNSDNCHGDNFYYPNEDRMRQAIKFWLSSYSSKWFVRWTIIDKEKHEAIGTIEVFHRSTNDNFNHVGVLRLDLKSEYETSEEIFTIMNLIVPPTFDLFECEEIITKVPVYAVERIEAMKRVGFKKSTKLLDGTMDGYAYKDYWIINRGVYSPLDDLEAKEKA
;
A
#
# COMPACT_ATOMS: atom_id res chain seq x y z
N MET A 1 10.14 0.61 20.35
CA MET A 1 8.93 1.05 19.63
C MET A 1 7.78 0.14 20.03
N SER A 2 6.54 0.62 20.08
CA SER A 2 5.37 -0.26 20.27
C SER A 2 5.19 -1.13 19.03
N ASP A 3 4.87 -2.40 19.23
CA ASP A 3 4.54 -3.33 18.15
C ASP A 3 3.32 -2.80 17.38
N VAL A 4 3.44 -2.65 16.06
CA VAL A 4 2.37 -2.16 15.18
C VAL A 4 1.10 -3.01 15.27
N TYR A 5 1.23 -4.27 15.67
CA TYR A 5 0.13 -5.21 15.88
C TYR A 5 -0.51 -5.11 17.30
N GLU A 6 0.07 -4.33 18.21
CA GLU A 6 -0.57 -4.01 19.49
C GLU A 6 -1.33 -2.68 19.40
N THR A 7 -0.74 -1.71 18.69
CA THR A 7 -1.36 -0.41 18.46
C THR A 7 -1.05 0.07 17.06
N CYS A 8 -2.05 0.05 16.18
CA CYS A 8 -1.92 0.54 14.83
C CYS A 8 -1.95 2.08 14.83
N PRO A 9 -0.86 2.76 14.44
CA PRO A 9 -0.84 4.22 14.38
C PRO A 9 -1.68 4.75 13.21
N ALA A 10 -2.17 5.99 13.35
CA ALA A 10 -2.74 6.75 12.24
C ALA A 10 -1.72 7.76 11.72
N PHE A 11 -1.82 8.10 10.44
CA PHE A 11 -1.00 9.09 9.77
C PHE A 11 -1.90 10.03 9.00
N GLU A 12 -1.63 11.32 9.04
CA GLU A 12 -2.45 12.30 8.33
C GLU A 12 -1.66 13.52 7.85
N ASN A 13 -2.21 14.15 6.83
CA ASN A 13 -1.87 15.50 6.40
C ASN A 13 -3.16 16.33 6.24
N ASP A 14 -3.10 17.46 5.56
CA ASP A 14 -4.29 18.31 5.37
C ASP A 14 -5.39 17.61 4.54
N LYS A 15 -5.02 16.70 3.63
CA LYS A 15 -5.93 16.06 2.67
C LYS A 15 -6.37 14.65 3.07
N PHE A 16 -5.42 13.82 3.52
CA PHE A 16 -5.67 12.40 3.78
C PHE A 16 -5.45 12.02 5.23
N LEU A 17 -6.25 11.06 5.69
CA LEU A 17 -6.07 10.33 6.94
C LEU A 17 -5.93 8.83 6.62
N LEU A 18 -4.84 8.23 7.05
CA LEU A 18 -4.61 6.79 7.06
C LEU A 18 -4.86 6.29 8.48
N ARG A 19 -5.90 5.50 8.68
CA ARG A 19 -6.24 4.89 9.97
C ARG A 19 -6.53 3.41 9.84
N PHE A 20 -6.40 2.67 10.92
CA PHE A 20 -6.73 1.24 10.93
C PHE A 20 -8.12 0.99 10.34
N SER A 21 -8.23 -0.01 9.47
CA SER A 21 -9.48 -0.36 8.79
C SER A 21 -10.53 -0.84 9.79
N GLN A 22 -11.76 -0.43 9.58
CA GLN A 22 -12.93 -0.72 10.40
C GLN A 22 -14.03 -1.36 9.58
N LEU A 23 -14.92 -2.11 10.23
CA LEU A 23 -15.99 -2.82 9.52
C LEU A 23 -16.97 -1.87 8.81
N ASP A 24 -17.14 -0.67 9.35
CA ASP A 24 -18.02 0.35 8.79
C ASP A 24 -17.45 1.03 7.54
N ASP A 25 -16.17 0.85 7.26
CA ASP A 25 -15.55 1.30 5.99
C ASP A 25 -16.11 0.56 4.77
N ALA A 26 -16.85 -0.53 4.96
CA ALA A 26 -17.36 -1.36 3.87
C ALA A 26 -18.29 -0.61 2.93
N GLU A 27 -19.07 0.34 3.44
CA GLU A 27 -20.00 1.15 2.66
C GLU A 27 -19.26 1.95 1.57
N ASP A 28 -18.17 2.62 1.92
CA ASP A 28 -17.35 3.38 0.98
C ASP A 28 -16.44 2.47 0.15
N LEU A 29 -15.75 1.52 0.81
CA LEU A 29 -14.75 0.67 0.17
C LEU A 29 -15.33 -0.26 -0.90
N VAL A 30 -16.63 -0.57 -0.87
CA VAL A 30 -17.28 -1.28 -1.98
C VAL A 30 -17.10 -0.52 -3.29
N SER A 31 -17.15 0.81 -3.27
CA SER A 31 -16.94 1.65 -4.46
C SER A 31 -15.51 1.57 -5.02
N VAL A 32 -14.52 1.30 -4.16
CA VAL A 32 -13.11 1.07 -4.54
C VAL A 32 -12.93 -0.30 -5.17
N TYR A 33 -13.39 -1.35 -4.47
CA TYR A 33 -13.14 -2.75 -4.83
C TYR A 33 -14.11 -3.31 -5.87
N SER A 34 -15.17 -2.58 -6.24
CA SER A 34 -16.02 -2.86 -7.40
C SER A 34 -15.68 -2.02 -8.62
N ASP A 35 -14.76 -1.07 -8.49
CA ASP A 35 -14.31 -0.22 -9.60
C ASP A 35 -13.43 -1.00 -10.58
N LYS A 36 -14.01 -1.35 -11.74
CA LYS A 36 -13.30 -2.09 -12.78
C LYS A 36 -12.11 -1.34 -13.39
N ASN A 37 -12.09 -0.01 -13.27
CA ASN A 37 -10.96 0.80 -13.73
C ASN A 37 -9.80 0.79 -12.72
N ALA A 38 -10.09 0.57 -11.44
CA ALA A 38 -9.08 0.47 -10.39
C ALA A 38 -8.42 -0.92 -10.30
N LEU A 39 -9.20 -1.99 -10.55
CA LEU A 39 -8.73 -3.38 -10.43
C LEU A 39 -7.39 -3.69 -11.09
N PRO A 40 -7.07 -3.19 -12.32
CA PRO A 40 -5.79 -3.47 -12.96
C PRO A 40 -4.57 -2.97 -12.17
N PHE A 41 -4.76 -2.05 -11.23
CA PHE A 41 -3.68 -1.48 -10.41
C PHE A 41 -3.49 -2.19 -9.07
N PHE A 42 -4.43 -3.04 -8.65
CA PHE A 42 -4.33 -3.75 -7.38
C PHE A 42 -3.26 -4.85 -7.43
N ASN A 43 -2.54 -5.00 -6.33
CA ASN A 43 -1.55 -6.06 -6.20
C ASN A 43 -2.17 -7.29 -5.54
N SER A 44 -2.67 -8.22 -6.35
CA SER A 44 -3.22 -9.50 -5.91
C SER A 44 -2.21 -10.67 -5.99
N ASP A 45 -0.92 -10.39 -6.18
CA ASP A 45 0.12 -11.42 -6.24
C ASP A 45 0.15 -12.24 -4.95
N ASN A 46 0.28 -13.55 -5.08
CA ASN A 46 0.35 -14.49 -3.95
C ASN A 46 -0.89 -14.45 -3.01
N CYS A 47 -2.08 -14.19 -3.57
CA CYS A 47 -3.35 -14.08 -2.82
C CYS A 47 -4.33 -15.23 -3.14
N HIS A 48 -3.85 -16.46 -3.39
CA HIS A 48 -4.69 -17.64 -3.68
C HIS A 48 -5.69 -17.43 -4.84
N GLY A 49 -5.36 -16.58 -5.81
CA GLY A 49 -6.21 -16.29 -6.97
C GLY A 49 -7.32 -15.27 -6.70
N ASP A 50 -7.40 -14.67 -5.51
CA ASP A 50 -8.27 -13.52 -5.27
C ASP A 50 -7.77 -12.33 -6.11
N ASN A 51 -8.65 -11.75 -6.92
CA ASN A 51 -8.36 -10.57 -7.74
C ASN A 51 -8.81 -9.26 -7.08
N PHE A 52 -9.28 -9.32 -5.83
CA PHE A 52 -9.78 -8.19 -5.05
C PHE A 52 -11.02 -7.51 -5.65
N TYR A 53 -11.77 -8.20 -6.51
CA TYR A 53 -13.07 -7.70 -6.97
C TYR A 53 -14.17 -8.05 -5.96
N TYR A 54 -14.70 -7.04 -5.29
CA TYR A 54 -15.75 -7.19 -4.28
C TYR A 54 -17.01 -6.41 -4.72
N PRO A 55 -17.98 -7.09 -5.35
CA PRO A 55 -19.06 -6.43 -6.10
C PRO A 55 -20.15 -5.80 -5.21
N ASN A 56 -20.16 -6.09 -3.91
CA ASN A 56 -21.18 -5.61 -2.98
C ASN A 56 -20.62 -5.49 -1.56
N GLU A 57 -21.38 -4.81 -0.71
CA GLU A 57 -21.01 -4.52 0.67
C GLU A 57 -20.82 -5.79 1.51
N ASP A 58 -21.63 -6.82 1.33
CA ASP A 58 -21.50 -8.08 2.08
C ASP A 58 -20.15 -8.75 1.82
N ARG A 59 -19.70 -8.79 0.55
CA ARG A 59 -18.39 -9.31 0.19
C ARG A 59 -17.27 -8.42 0.72
N MET A 60 -17.45 -7.08 0.70
CA MET A 60 -16.50 -6.13 1.26
C MET A 60 -16.37 -6.32 2.79
N ARG A 61 -17.49 -6.46 3.50
CA ARG A 61 -17.47 -6.76 4.95
C ARG A 61 -16.76 -8.07 5.28
N GLN A 62 -16.89 -9.10 4.44
CA GLN A 62 -16.14 -10.35 4.60
C GLN A 62 -14.63 -10.12 4.44
N ALA A 63 -14.21 -9.32 3.46
CA ALA A 63 -12.81 -8.97 3.26
C ALA A 63 -12.25 -8.21 4.47
N ILE A 64 -12.98 -7.20 4.99
CA ILE A 64 -12.55 -6.45 6.17
C ILE A 64 -12.45 -7.37 7.41
N LYS A 65 -13.40 -8.27 7.63
CA LYS A 65 -13.31 -9.26 8.72
C LYS A 65 -12.05 -10.12 8.60
N PHE A 66 -11.70 -10.54 7.40
CA PHE A 66 -10.46 -11.25 7.14
C PHE A 66 -9.23 -10.38 7.46
N TRP A 67 -9.22 -9.09 7.07
CA TRP A 67 -8.12 -8.17 7.39
C TRP A 67 -7.95 -7.97 8.89
N LEU A 68 -9.04 -7.80 9.64
CA LEU A 68 -9.02 -7.66 11.10
C LEU A 68 -8.50 -8.94 11.79
N SER A 69 -8.90 -10.12 11.30
CA SER A 69 -8.38 -11.40 11.78
C SER A 69 -6.89 -11.57 11.47
N SER A 70 -6.45 -11.15 10.27
CA SER A 70 -5.06 -11.18 9.85
C SER A 70 -4.18 -10.25 10.69
N TYR A 71 -4.68 -9.06 11.04
CA TYR A 71 -4.01 -8.16 11.99
C TYR A 71 -3.84 -8.81 13.36
N SER A 72 -4.90 -9.43 13.91
CA SER A 72 -4.85 -10.14 15.20
C SER A 72 -3.86 -11.33 15.18
N SER A 73 -3.65 -11.92 14.00
CA SER A 73 -2.68 -13.00 13.76
C SER A 73 -1.27 -12.48 13.39
N LYS A 74 -1.06 -11.18 13.39
CA LYS A 74 0.19 -10.49 13.03
C LYS A 74 0.70 -10.81 11.61
N TRP A 75 -0.23 -10.98 10.65
CA TRP A 75 0.14 -11.27 9.25
C TRP A 75 0.41 -10.01 8.46
N PHE A 76 -0.50 -9.00 8.55
CA PHE A 76 -0.36 -7.70 7.92
C PHE A 76 -1.19 -6.64 8.66
N VAL A 77 -0.88 -5.40 8.39
CA VAL A 77 -1.67 -4.24 8.82
C VAL A 77 -2.33 -3.63 7.59
N ARG A 78 -3.60 -3.28 7.68
CA ARG A 78 -4.29 -2.55 6.63
C ARG A 78 -4.88 -1.25 7.15
N TRP A 79 -4.48 -0.15 6.52
CA TRP A 79 -5.02 1.18 6.75
C TRP A 79 -6.06 1.49 5.70
N THR A 80 -7.18 2.07 6.11
CA THR A 80 -8.12 2.73 5.22
C THR A 80 -7.65 4.16 4.99
N ILE A 81 -7.66 4.59 3.74
CA ILE A 81 -7.33 5.95 3.30
C ILE A 81 -8.62 6.75 3.23
N ILE A 82 -8.72 7.81 4.02
CA ILE A 82 -9.87 8.70 4.07
C ILE A 82 -9.50 10.02 3.38
N ASP A 83 -10.29 10.44 2.41
CA ASP A 83 -10.30 11.82 1.94
C ASP A 83 -11.01 12.68 2.99
N LYS A 84 -10.26 13.61 3.61
CA LYS A 84 -10.75 14.42 4.75
C LYS A 84 -11.78 15.46 4.32
N GLU A 85 -11.73 15.92 3.07
CA GLU A 85 -12.71 16.87 2.54
C GLU A 85 -14.05 16.19 2.24
N LYS A 86 -14.00 15.02 1.61
CA LYS A 86 -15.20 14.25 1.26
C LYS A 86 -15.72 13.41 2.43
N HIS A 87 -14.91 13.18 3.47
CA HIS A 87 -15.20 12.23 4.57
C HIS A 87 -15.50 10.81 4.06
N GLU A 88 -14.82 10.37 3.00
CA GLU A 88 -15.05 9.12 2.28
C GLU A 88 -13.79 8.25 2.31
N ALA A 89 -13.95 6.93 2.48
CA ALA A 89 -12.87 5.97 2.30
C ALA A 89 -12.63 5.75 0.79
N ILE A 90 -11.43 6.11 0.33
CA ILE A 90 -11.06 6.13 -1.09
C ILE A 90 -10.11 5.01 -1.50
N GLY A 91 -9.69 4.19 -0.54
CA GLY A 91 -8.74 3.11 -0.79
C GLY A 91 -8.16 2.54 0.48
N THR A 92 -7.19 1.64 0.31
CA THR A 92 -6.46 1.06 1.45
C THR A 92 -4.97 0.92 1.15
N ILE A 93 -4.18 0.85 2.23
CA ILE A 93 -2.79 0.42 2.20
C ILE A 93 -2.64 -0.80 3.09
N GLU A 94 -2.03 -1.85 2.54
CA GLU A 94 -1.59 -3.02 3.30
C GLU A 94 -0.07 -3.01 3.41
N VAL A 95 0.45 -3.30 4.61
CA VAL A 95 1.88 -3.52 4.80
C VAL A 95 2.12 -4.74 5.69
N PHE A 96 3.14 -5.52 5.33
CA PHE A 96 3.64 -6.64 6.13
C PHE A 96 5.15 -6.81 5.95
N HIS A 97 5.79 -7.37 6.96
CA HIS A 97 7.18 -7.82 6.87
C HIS A 97 7.23 -9.17 6.15
N ARG A 98 8.02 -9.24 5.09
CA ARG A 98 8.26 -10.47 4.35
C ARG A 98 9.61 -11.06 4.70
N SER A 99 9.62 -12.32 5.18
CA SER A 99 10.82 -13.08 5.45
C SER A 99 10.76 -14.39 4.68
N THR A 100 11.62 -14.55 3.68
CA THR A 100 11.67 -15.69 2.75
C THR A 100 13.09 -15.94 2.28
N ASN A 101 13.31 -17.00 1.49
CA ASN A 101 14.63 -17.33 0.95
C ASN A 101 14.84 -16.91 -0.51
N ASP A 102 14.13 -15.85 -0.96
CA ASP A 102 14.28 -15.32 -2.31
C ASP A 102 14.94 -13.93 -2.34
N ASN A 103 14.84 -13.24 -3.48
CA ASN A 103 15.46 -11.94 -3.69
C ASN A 103 14.90 -10.80 -2.82
N PHE A 104 13.71 -10.98 -2.22
CA PHE A 104 13.02 -10.00 -1.38
C PHE A 104 12.83 -10.55 0.03
N ASN A 105 13.95 -10.77 0.70
CA ASN A 105 13.99 -11.26 2.08
C ASN A 105 14.18 -10.10 3.07
N HIS A 106 13.49 -10.15 4.20
CA HIS A 106 13.49 -9.11 5.24
C HIS A 106 13.11 -7.72 4.71
N VAL A 107 12.05 -7.65 3.90
CA VAL A 107 11.53 -6.41 3.30
C VAL A 107 10.13 -6.11 3.78
N GLY A 108 9.78 -4.82 3.83
CA GLY A 108 8.39 -4.38 3.90
C GLY A 108 7.72 -4.54 2.54
N VAL A 109 6.60 -5.25 2.47
CA VAL A 109 5.77 -5.29 1.25
C VAL A 109 4.61 -4.34 1.44
N LEU A 110 4.49 -3.36 0.53
CA LEU A 110 3.43 -2.37 0.54
C LEU A 110 2.51 -2.60 -0.66
N ARG A 111 1.21 -2.69 -0.41
CA ARG A 111 0.15 -2.75 -1.43
C ARG A 111 -0.74 -1.53 -1.30
N LEU A 112 -0.98 -0.84 -2.40
CA LEU A 112 -1.83 0.34 -2.49
C LEU A 112 -3.01 0.04 -3.41
N ASP A 113 -4.23 0.11 -2.87
CA ASP A 113 -5.48 -0.04 -3.59
C ASP A 113 -6.26 1.27 -3.50
N LEU A 114 -6.50 1.94 -4.62
CA LEU A 114 -7.20 3.21 -4.71
C LEU A 114 -8.39 3.13 -5.65
N LYS A 115 -9.41 3.92 -5.40
CA LYS A 115 -10.47 4.23 -6.37
C LYS A 115 -9.85 4.89 -7.60
N SER A 116 -10.29 4.55 -8.80
CA SER A 116 -9.61 4.96 -10.04
C SER A 116 -9.47 6.48 -10.20
N GLU A 117 -10.38 7.27 -9.67
CA GLU A 117 -10.29 8.74 -9.70
C GLU A 117 -9.10 9.30 -8.89
N TYR A 118 -8.55 8.52 -7.96
CA TYR A 118 -7.36 8.87 -7.16
C TYR A 118 -6.07 8.23 -7.69
N GLU A 119 -6.12 7.50 -8.80
CA GLU A 119 -4.94 6.94 -9.47
C GLU A 119 -4.16 8.01 -10.26
N THR A 120 -3.86 9.14 -9.63
CA THR A 120 -3.03 10.21 -10.16
C THR A 120 -1.68 10.27 -9.46
N SER A 121 -0.66 10.75 -10.14
CA SER A 121 0.70 10.82 -9.58
C SER A 121 0.77 11.69 -8.32
N GLU A 122 -0.01 12.76 -8.25
CA GLU A 122 -0.03 13.67 -7.11
C GLU A 122 -0.67 13.04 -5.87
N GLU A 123 -1.83 12.38 -6.04
CA GLU A 123 -2.51 11.72 -4.92
C GLU A 123 -1.70 10.56 -4.37
N ILE A 124 -1.16 9.72 -5.27
CA ILE A 124 -0.32 8.59 -4.88
C ILE A 124 0.95 9.08 -4.17
N PHE A 125 1.62 10.12 -4.69
CA PHE A 125 2.80 10.70 -4.06
C PHE A 125 2.48 11.21 -2.65
N THR A 126 1.38 11.95 -2.50
CA THR A 126 0.93 12.49 -1.21
C THR A 126 0.64 11.40 -0.19
N ILE A 127 -0.05 10.33 -0.60
CA ILE A 127 -0.37 9.18 0.26
C ILE A 127 0.90 8.41 0.64
N MET A 128 1.78 8.13 -0.33
CA MET A 128 2.99 7.37 -0.08
C MET A 128 3.94 8.06 0.88
N ASN A 129 4.02 9.40 0.86
CA ASN A 129 4.82 10.17 1.81
C ASN A 129 4.32 10.08 3.26
N LEU A 130 3.05 9.75 3.50
CA LEU A 130 2.53 9.50 4.84
C LEU A 130 2.97 8.15 5.40
N ILE A 131 3.07 7.13 4.55
CA ILE A 131 3.23 5.75 5.02
C ILE A 131 4.65 5.18 4.84
N VAL A 132 5.37 5.57 3.78
CA VAL A 132 6.70 5.01 3.49
C VAL A 132 7.71 5.28 4.62
N PRO A 133 7.86 6.52 5.15
CA PRO A 133 8.82 6.77 6.22
C PRO A 133 8.60 5.94 7.47
N PRO A 134 7.39 5.90 8.07
CA PRO A 134 7.17 5.12 9.28
C PRO A 134 7.21 3.61 9.05
N THR A 135 6.95 3.13 7.83
CA THR A 135 6.97 1.69 7.51
C THR A 135 8.31 1.03 7.84
N PHE A 136 9.42 1.71 7.61
CA PHE A 136 10.75 1.16 7.92
C PHE A 136 10.90 0.78 9.39
N ASP A 137 10.41 1.63 10.29
CA ASP A 137 10.50 1.40 11.73
C ASP A 137 9.41 0.43 12.23
N LEU A 138 8.18 0.58 11.74
CA LEU A 138 7.05 -0.24 12.16
C LEU A 138 7.20 -1.71 11.79
N PHE A 139 7.87 -1.99 10.67
CA PHE A 139 8.06 -3.36 10.17
C PHE A 139 9.53 -3.81 10.23
N GLU A 140 10.39 -3.05 10.93
CA GLU A 140 11.80 -3.40 11.16
C GLU A 140 12.53 -3.83 9.87
N CYS A 141 12.36 -3.05 8.79
CA CYS A 141 12.93 -3.35 7.48
C CYS A 141 13.82 -2.22 6.96
N GLU A 142 14.83 -2.56 6.16
CA GLU A 142 15.71 -1.62 5.49
C GLU A 142 15.29 -1.34 4.05
N GLU A 143 14.40 -2.18 3.51
CA GLU A 143 13.89 -2.07 2.16
C GLU A 143 12.36 -2.21 2.17
N ILE A 144 11.69 -1.40 1.35
CA ILE A 144 10.25 -1.54 1.08
C ILE A 144 10.07 -1.82 -0.40
N ILE A 145 9.22 -2.79 -0.72
CA ILE A 145 8.85 -3.10 -2.09
C ILE A 145 7.36 -2.86 -2.32
N THR A 146 7.04 -2.45 -3.54
CA THR A 146 5.66 -2.33 -4.01
C THR A 146 5.56 -2.73 -5.47
N LYS A 147 4.43 -3.30 -5.89
CA LYS A 147 4.20 -3.63 -7.30
C LYS A 147 3.70 -2.40 -8.05
N VAL A 148 4.33 -2.11 -9.18
CA VAL A 148 3.92 -1.03 -10.08
C VAL A 148 3.83 -1.59 -11.51
N PRO A 149 2.62 -1.91 -12.00
CA PRO A 149 2.43 -2.43 -13.34
C PRO A 149 3.02 -1.49 -14.41
N VAL A 150 3.59 -2.06 -15.47
CA VAL A 150 4.27 -1.28 -16.52
C VAL A 150 3.37 -0.28 -17.25
N TYR A 151 2.07 -0.47 -17.21
CA TYR A 151 1.07 0.42 -17.81
C TYR A 151 0.56 1.50 -16.84
N ALA A 152 0.93 1.43 -15.54
CA ALA A 152 0.48 2.34 -14.50
C ALA A 152 1.32 3.64 -14.50
N VAL A 153 1.14 4.49 -15.51
CA VAL A 153 1.98 5.68 -15.76
C VAL A 153 2.00 6.60 -14.56
N GLU A 154 0.85 6.91 -13.98
CA GLU A 154 0.71 7.77 -12.81
C GLU A 154 1.43 7.18 -11.57
N ARG A 155 1.27 5.88 -11.31
CA ARG A 155 2.01 5.20 -10.24
C ARG A 155 3.51 5.21 -10.47
N ILE A 156 3.96 4.99 -11.69
CA ILE A 156 5.39 5.03 -12.05
C ILE A 156 5.97 6.41 -11.72
N GLU A 157 5.28 7.47 -12.09
CA GLU A 157 5.69 8.85 -11.81
C GLU A 157 5.75 9.12 -10.31
N ALA A 158 4.67 8.81 -9.59
CA ALA A 158 4.61 8.96 -8.14
C ALA A 158 5.72 8.19 -7.43
N MET A 159 5.94 6.92 -7.79
CA MET A 159 6.97 6.09 -7.14
C MET A 159 8.39 6.61 -7.39
N LYS A 160 8.67 7.17 -8.58
CA LYS A 160 9.96 7.85 -8.83
C LYS A 160 10.14 9.08 -7.94
N ARG A 161 9.11 9.90 -7.78
CA ARG A 161 9.13 11.09 -6.90
C ARG A 161 9.36 10.71 -5.44
N VAL A 162 8.74 9.64 -4.95
CA VAL A 162 8.97 9.10 -3.59
C VAL A 162 10.40 8.56 -3.42
N GLY A 163 11.05 8.16 -4.50
CA GLY A 163 12.43 7.62 -4.49
C GLY A 163 12.52 6.12 -4.76
N PHE A 164 11.43 5.46 -5.10
CA PHE A 164 11.46 4.06 -5.52
C PHE A 164 12.18 3.89 -6.86
N LYS A 165 12.88 2.75 -6.99
CA LYS A 165 13.54 2.34 -8.23
C LYS A 165 12.97 1.01 -8.71
N LYS A 166 12.79 0.88 -10.02
CA LYS A 166 12.34 -0.37 -10.62
C LYS A 166 13.36 -1.48 -10.36
N SER A 167 12.89 -2.61 -9.85
CA SER A 167 13.69 -3.82 -9.66
C SER A 167 13.55 -4.75 -10.87
N THR A 168 14.62 -5.47 -11.20
CA THR A 168 14.61 -6.60 -12.15
C THR A 168 14.42 -7.94 -11.47
N LYS A 169 14.41 -7.95 -10.12
CA LYS A 169 14.23 -9.15 -9.31
C LYS A 169 12.78 -9.63 -9.38
N LEU A 170 12.60 -10.94 -9.25
CA LEU A 170 11.28 -11.57 -9.13
C LEU A 170 10.97 -11.82 -7.65
N LEU A 171 9.69 -11.74 -7.30
CA LEU A 171 9.16 -12.16 -6.01
C LEU A 171 8.59 -13.56 -6.18
N ASP A 172 9.07 -14.52 -5.39
CA ASP A 172 8.55 -15.88 -5.41
C ASP A 172 7.34 -15.99 -4.49
N GLY A 173 6.21 -16.41 -5.06
CA GLY A 173 4.96 -16.63 -4.33
C GLY A 173 5.08 -17.83 -3.39
N THR A 174 4.95 -17.58 -2.09
CA THR A 174 5.03 -18.62 -1.06
C THR A 174 3.76 -19.47 -0.96
N MET A 175 2.64 -18.96 -1.48
CA MET A 175 1.33 -19.60 -1.41
C MET A 175 0.97 -20.38 -2.69
N ASP A 176 1.46 -19.94 -3.83
CA ASP A 176 1.09 -20.49 -5.15
C ASP A 176 2.28 -20.89 -6.01
N GLY A 177 3.51 -20.53 -5.61
CA GLY A 177 4.74 -20.91 -6.30
C GLY A 177 5.01 -20.18 -7.62
N TYR A 178 4.25 -19.11 -7.93
CA TYR A 178 4.51 -18.29 -9.10
C TYR A 178 5.61 -17.27 -8.83
N ALA A 179 6.33 -16.88 -9.89
CA ALA A 179 7.30 -15.78 -9.83
C ALA A 179 6.67 -14.50 -10.39
N TYR A 180 6.63 -13.47 -9.57
CA TYR A 180 5.99 -12.19 -9.85
C TYR A 180 7.00 -11.12 -10.19
N LYS A 181 6.66 -10.22 -11.13
CA LYS A 181 7.50 -9.14 -11.64
C LYS A 181 6.89 -7.75 -11.37
N ASP A 182 7.59 -6.73 -11.86
CA ASP A 182 7.20 -5.33 -11.80
C ASP A 182 7.20 -4.75 -10.38
N TYR A 183 8.07 -5.27 -9.52
CA TYR A 183 8.33 -4.69 -8.20
C TYR A 183 9.28 -3.52 -8.28
N TRP A 184 9.01 -2.52 -7.48
CA TRP A 184 9.84 -1.35 -7.24
C TRP A 184 10.31 -1.38 -5.79
N ILE A 185 11.50 -0.84 -5.52
CA ILE A 185 12.17 -0.91 -4.23
C ILE A 185 12.67 0.46 -3.79
N ILE A 186 12.52 0.76 -2.50
CA ILE A 186 13.14 1.90 -1.85
C ILE A 186 13.92 1.42 -0.63
N ASN A 187 15.10 1.99 -0.39
CA ASN A 187 15.93 1.70 0.78
C ASN A 187 15.82 2.83 1.80
N ARG A 188 15.84 2.51 3.08
CA ARG A 188 15.76 3.46 4.18
C ARG A 188 16.77 4.61 4.02
N GLY A 189 18.01 4.31 3.68
CA GLY A 189 19.11 5.29 3.56
C GLY A 189 19.04 6.22 2.34
N VAL A 190 18.14 5.94 1.37
CA VAL A 190 17.97 6.75 0.15
C VAL A 190 16.58 7.38 0.05
N TYR A 191 15.73 7.20 1.07
CA TYR A 191 14.47 7.91 1.11
C TYR A 191 14.73 9.42 1.14
N SER A 192 14.37 10.10 0.08
CA SER A 192 14.43 11.56 -0.06
C SER A 192 13.38 11.94 -1.10
N PRO A 193 12.21 12.40 -0.68
CA PRO A 193 11.22 12.94 -1.61
C PRO A 193 11.83 14.08 -2.42
N LEU A 194 11.67 14.06 -3.74
CA LEU A 194 12.26 15.05 -4.64
C LEU A 194 11.78 16.47 -4.31
N ASP A 195 10.56 16.62 -3.82
CA ASP A 195 9.99 17.93 -3.47
C ASP A 195 10.68 18.58 -2.24
N ASP A 196 11.29 17.77 -1.34
CA ASP A 196 12.11 18.31 -0.23
C ASP A 196 13.46 18.84 -0.69
N LEU A 197 13.95 18.42 -1.86
CA LEU A 197 15.20 18.93 -2.42
C LEU A 197 15.02 20.34 -3.03
N GLU A 198 13.90 20.61 -3.69
CA GLU A 198 13.60 21.93 -4.24
C GLU A 198 13.36 22.99 -3.15
N ALA A 199 12.85 22.59 -1.98
CA ALA A 199 12.68 23.47 -0.83
C ALA A 199 14.03 23.85 -0.19
N LYS A 200 15.04 22.96 -0.22
CA LYS A 200 16.38 23.21 0.31
C LYS A 200 17.27 24.02 -0.61
N GLU A 201 17.01 24.01 -1.94
CA GLU A 201 17.75 24.84 -2.89
C GLU A 201 17.25 26.30 -2.95
N LYS A 202 16.05 26.58 -2.40
CA LYS A 202 15.45 27.93 -2.32
C LYS A 202 15.62 28.62 -0.97
N ALA A 203 16.27 27.97 0.00
CA ALA A 203 16.58 28.48 1.34
C ALA A 203 18.06 28.83 1.48
#